data_3500f77ce44993970da93923c1081154
#
_entry.id   3500f77ce44993970da93923c1081154
#
_cell.length_a   1.000
_cell.length_b   1.000
_cell.length_c   1.000
_cell.angle_alpha   90.00
_cell.angle_beta   90.00
_cell.angle_gamma   90.00
#
_symmetry.space_group_name_H-M   'P 1'
#
loop_
_entity.id
_entity.type
_entity.pdbx_description
1 polymer ?
#
loop_
_entity_poly.entity_id
_entity_poly.type
_entity_poly.pdbx_seq_one_letter_code
_entity_poly.pdbx_strand_id
1 'polypeptide(L)'
;MITSPAFYILLLLLAAYLLRRKQRARNTLLVTAVAFALFFTCRPIYNLVSQLWSSGFPTEVEKGKTYHYGIVLGGFGEWDEERNRPDFSKHVDRLLEGIQLYHKGAIKTIILASDGSNRIPDDPDDQSGNPIGMRKYIERLGVAPTDLILENKATTTRENAQFLLEQLGDSLKSVRPLLITSAEHMRRAVMTFEQAGIPVAPYATDCIIKEKKRKSLFSLTVMNNWSSLLHELLGYLYYRLTI
;
A
#
# COMPACT_ATOMS: atom_id res chain seq x y z
N MET A 1 12.72 4.83 8.19
CA MET A 1 14.19 4.95 8.07
C MET A 1 14.90 3.61 7.86
N ILE A 2 14.56 2.57 8.60
CA ILE A 2 15.24 1.24 8.54
C ILE A 2 15.17 0.57 7.16
N THR A 3 14.15 0.83 6.37
CA THR A 3 13.99 0.25 5.03
C THR A 3 14.69 1.04 3.90
N SER A 4 15.33 2.17 4.20
CA SER A 4 15.97 3.01 3.19
C SER A 4 17.39 2.52 2.83
N PRO A 5 17.66 2.05 1.60
CA PRO A 5 19.01 1.68 1.18
C PRO A 5 20.01 2.83 1.26
N ALA A 6 19.57 4.06 1.03
CA ALA A 6 20.42 5.25 1.14
C ALA A 6 21.00 5.41 2.55
N PHE A 7 20.23 5.09 3.58
CA PHE A 7 20.69 5.14 4.97
C PHE A 7 21.88 4.21 5.20
N TYR A 8 21.82 2.98 4.69
CA TYR A 8 22.92 2.02 4.85
C TYR A 8 24.16 2.40 4.05
N ILE A 9 23.99 2.99 2.86
CA ILE A 9 25.11 3.52 2.07
C ILE A 9 25.81 4.64 2.85
N LEU A 10 25.06 5.58 3.43
CA LEU A 10 25.63 6.65 4.26
C LEU A 10 26.33 6.09 5.49
N LEU A 11 25.78 5.07 6.14
CA LEU A 11 26.40 4.42 7.28
C LEU A 11 27.75 3.76 6.91
N LEU A 12 27.81 3.07 5.76
CA LEU A 12 29.05 2.48 5.24
C LEU A 12 30.10 3.54 4.94
N LEU A 13 29.71 4.66 4.34
CA LEU A 13 30.61 5.78 4.04
C LEU A 13 31.13 6.44 5.34
N LEU A 14 30.27 6.60 6.34
CA LEU A 14 30.67 7.12 7.66
C LEU A 14 31.66 6.18 8.35
N ALA A 15 31.37 4.87 8.32
CA ALA A 15 32.28 3.87 8.88
C ALA A 15 33.64 3.86 8.17
N ALA A 16 33.65 3.99 6.84
CA ALA A 16 34.88 4.12 6.07
C ALA A 16 35.68 5.38 6.45
N TYR A 17 34.99 6.50 6.70
CA TYR A 17 35.61 7.72 7.17
C TYR A 17 36.21 7.59 8.59
N LEU A 18 35.48 6.98 9.52
CA LEU A 18 35.95 6.73 10.88
C LEU A 18 37.16 5.79 10.90
N LEU A 19 37.16 4.77 10.01
CA LEU A 19 38.25 3.81 9.88
C LEU A 19 39.35 4.25 8.88
N ARG A 20 39.43 5.56 8.56
CA ARG A 20 40.35 6.09 7.54
C ARG A 20 41.83 5.71 7.74
N ARG A 21 42.25 5.44 8.97
CA ARG A 21 43.63 5.00 9.29
C ARG A 21 43.87 3.52 8.99
N LYS A 22 42.78 2.70 8.90
CA LYS A 22 42.86 1.26 8.59
C LYS A 22 42.57 1.02 7.12
N GLN A 23 43.59 1.16 6.26
CA GLN A 23 43.41 1.20 4.80
C GLN A 23 42.61 0.04 4.21
N ARG A 24 42.87 -1.21 4.65
CA ARG A 24 42.11 -2.38 4.15
C ARG A 24 40.62 -2.29 4.49
N ALA A 25 40.30 -2.01 5.76
CA ALA A 25 38.90 -1.90 6.21
C ALA A 25 38.17 -0.75 5.49
N ARG A 26 38.82 0.41 5.36
CA ARG A 26 38.26 1.55 4.61
C ARG A 26 37.97 1.18 3.17
N ASN A 27 38.92 0.56 2.46
CA ASN A 27 38.72 0.21 1.06
C ASN A 27 37.61 -0.84 0.89
N THR A 28 37.51 -1.83 1.76
CA THR A 28 36.41 -2.80 1.77
C THR A 28 35.06 -2.10 1.94
N LEU A 29 34.93 -1.17 2.93
CA LEU A 29 33.70 -0.44 3.17
C LEU A 29 33.30 0.45 1.98
N LEU A 30 34.27 1.12 1.34
CA LEU A 30 34.02 1.93 0.15
C LEU A 30 33.54 1.07 -1.02
N VAL A 31 34.19 -0.05 -1.29
CA VAL A 31 33.79 -1.01 -2.33
C VAL A 31 32.37 -1.54 -2.05
N THR A 32 32.09 -1.89 -0.80
CA THR A 32 30.76 -2.35 -0.39
C THR A 32 29.72 -1.26 -0.58
N ALA A 33 30.01 -0.01 -0.20
CA ALA A 33 29.08 1.11 -0.40
C ALA A 33 28.77 1.36 -1.89
N VAL A 34 29.80 1.28 -2.77
CA VAL A 34 29.59 1.40 -4.22
C VAL A 34 28.78 0.23 -4.76
N ALA A 35 29.07 -1.00 -4.36
CA ALA A 35 28.32 -2.19 -4.77
C ALA A 35 26.84 -2.09 -4.36
N PHE A 36 26.56 -1.63 -3.12
CA PHE A 36 25.21 -1.36 -2.62
C PHE A 36 24.50 -0.27 -3.45
N ALA A 37 25.20 0.85 -3.73
CA ALA A 37 24.64 1.93 -4.54
C ALA A 37 24.27 1.43 -5.95
N LEU A 38 25.15 0.68 -6.60
CA LEU A 38 24.89 0.09 -7.92
C LEU A 38 23.72 -0.90 -7.88
N PHE A 39 23.66 -1.79 -6.89
CA PHE A 39 22.58 -2.77 -6.74
C PHE A 39 21.21 -2.08 -6.55
N PHE A 40 21.10 -1.17 -5.59
CA PHE A 40 19.82 -0.53 -5.24
C PHE A 40 19.38 0.56 -6.23
N THR A 41 20.27 1.05 -7.08
CA THR A 41 19.90 1.95 -8.18
C THR A 41 19.63 1.20 -9.49
N CYS A 42 19.99 -0.09 -9.58
CA CYS A 42 19.85 -0.91 -10.79
C CYS A 42 18.38 -1.27 -11.04
N ARG A 43 17.80 -0.69 -12.09
CA ARG A 43 16.39 -0.87 -12.46
C ARG A 43 16.02 -2.31 -12.81
N PRO A 44 16.79 -3.04 -13.64
CA PRO A 44 16.48 -4.45 -13.96
C PRO A 44 16.35 -5.33 -12.72
N ILE A 45 17.26 -5.15 -11.74
CA ILE A 45 17.23 -5.94 -10.50
C ILE A 45 15.96 -5.62 -9.70
N TYR A 46 15.66 -4.33 -9.51
CA TYR A 46 14.43 -3.92 -8.83
C TYR A 46 13.19 -4.49 -9.51
N ASN A 47 13.08 -4.32 -10.83
CA ASN A 47 11.93 -4.79 -11.60
C ASN A 47 11.74 -6.31 -11.48
N LEU A 48 12.84 -7.09 -11.55
CA LEU A 48 12.78 -8.53 -11.37
C LEU A 48 12.24 -8.90 -9.98
N VAL A 49 12.78 -8.30 -8.91
CA VAL A 49 12.38 -8.60 -7.54
C VAL A 49 10.95 -8.14 -7.27
N SER A 50 10.60 -6.91 -7.67
CA SER A 50 9.25 -6.37 -7.55
C SER A 50 8.24 -7.22 -8.33
N GLN A 51 8.59 -7.66 -9.55
CA GLN A 51 7.74 -8.54 -10.34
C GLN A 51 7.50 -9.90 -9.68
N LEU A 52 8.56 -10.55 -9.19
CA LEU A 52 8.43 -11.83 -8.48
C LEU A 52 7.58 -11.70 -7.22
N TRP A 53 7.69 -10.57 -6.52
CA TRP A 53 6.91 -10.30 -5.32
C TRP A 53 5.44 -10.02 -5.62
N SER A 54 5.15 -9.22 -6.64
CA SER A 54 3.83 -8.70 -6.98
C SER A 54 3.06 -9.57 -7.97
N SER A 55 3.70 -10.60 -8.55
CA SER A 55 3.04 -11.48 -9.53
C SER A 55 2.02 -12.41 -8.90
N GLY A 56 1.06 -12.85 -9.73
CA GLY A 56 0.07 -13.87 -9.37
C GLY A 56 -1.24 -13.32 -8.83
N PHE A 57 -1.40 -11.98 -8.76
CA PHE A 57 -2.67 -11.38 -8.37
C PHE A 57 -3.46 -10.88 -9.59
N PRO A 58 -4.81 -11.13 -9.61
CA PRO A 58 -5.67 -10.61 -10.67
C PRO A 58 -5.71 -9.09 -10.68
N THR A 59 -5.82 -8.52 -11.88
CA THR A 59 -6.02 -7.08 -12.15
C THR A 59 -7.35 -6.80 -12.81
N GLU A 60 -8.13 -7.84 -13.00
CA GLU A 60 -9.46 -7.80 -13.60
C GLU A 60 -10.39 -8.71 -12.81
N VAL A 61 -11.65 -8.33 -12.73
CA VAL A 61 -12.71 -9.19 -12.21
C VAL A 61 -13.18 -10.11 -13.32
N GLU A 62 -13.36 -11.38 -13.03
CA GLU A 62 -13.94 -12.35 -13.97
C GLU A 62 -15.28 -11.84 -14.50
N LYS A 63 -15.49 -11.97 -15.82
CA LYS A 63 -16.70 -11.49 -16.48
C LYS A 63 -17.95 -12.14 -15.88
N GLY A 64 -18.89 -11.29 -15.45
CA GLY A 64 -20.14 -11.72 -14.83
C GLY A 64 -20.07 -12.03 -13.33
N LYS A 65 -18.90 -11.91 -12.70
CA LYS A 65 -18.75 -12.08 -11.25
C LYS A 65 -19.03 -10.76 -10.54
N THR A 66 -19.81 -10.83 -9.47
CA THR A 66 -20.16 -9.69 -8.62
C THR A 66 -19.79 -10.00 -7.18
N TYR A 67 -19.21 -9.03 -6.50
CA TYR A 67 -18.88 -9.09 -5.08
C TYR A 67 -19.83 -8.18 -4.29
N HIS A 68 -20.21 -8.60 -3.10
CA HIS A 68 -21.03 -7.75 -2.24
C HIS A 68 -20.24 -6.55 -1.73
N TYR A 69 -19.01 -6.81 -1.28
CA TYR A 69 -18.10 -5.76 -0.79
C TYR A 69 -16.83 -5.68 -1.62
N GLY A 70 -16.38 -4.44 -1.88
CA GLY A 70 -15.04 -4.12 -2.34
C GLY A 70 -14.29 -3.35 -1.25
N ILE A 71 -13.28 -3.95 -0.64
CA ILE A 71 -12.46 -3.33 0.39
C ILE A 71 -11.29 -2.61 -0.28
N VAL A 72 -11.32 -1.29 -0.28
CA VAL A 72 -10.24 -0.42 -0.77
C VAL A 72 -9.34 -0.08 0.40
N LEU A 73 -8.10 -0.59 0.38
CA LEU A 73 -7.13 -0.29 1.43
C LEU A 73 -6.58 1.13 1.29
N GLY A 74 -6.33 1.76 2.42
CA GLY A 74 -5.84 3.13 2.57
C GLY A 74 -4.48 3.39 1.91
N GLY A 75 -3.95 4.59 2.17
CA GLY A 75 -2.74 5.09 1.53
C GLY A 75 -2.96 5.70 0.14
N PHE A 76 -4.19 5.84 -0.31
CA PHE A 76 -4.55 6.51 -1.57
C PHE A 76 -4.54 8.05 -1.47
N GLY A 77 -4.52 8.61 -0.28
CA GLY A 77 -4.49 10.05 0.00
C GLY A 77 -5.28 10.41 1.25
N GLU A 78 -5.28 11.68 1.58
CA GLU A 78 -5.95 12.28 2.72
C GLU A 78 -6.82 13.46 2.28
N TRP A 79 -7.61 14.01 3.19
CA TRP A 79 -8.38 15.21 2.93
C TRP A 79 -7.59 16.45 3.34
N ASP A 80 -7.34 17.36 2.40
CA ASP A 80 -6.75 18.68 2.65
C ASP A 80 -7.87 19.64 3.08
N GLU A 81 -7.93 19.93 4.39
CA GLU A 81 -8.96 20.79 4.96
C GLU A 81 -8.80 22.25 4.55
N GLU A 82 -7.54 22.73 4.43
CA GLU A 82 -7.27 24.12 4.06
C GLU A 82 -7.79 24.42 2.64
N ARG A 83 -7.62 23.45 1.73
CA ARG A 83 -8.04 23.60 0.32
C ARG A 83 -9.40 22.95 0.04
N ASN A 84 -10.01 22.31 1.04
CA ASN A 84 -11.28 21.60 0.94
C ASN A 84 -11.35 20.65 -0.28
N ARG A 85 -10.30 19.82 -0.43
CA ARG A 85 -10.15 18.86 -1.53
C ARG A 85 -9.32 17.65 -1.11
N PRO A 86 -9.41 16.51 -1.84
CA PRO A 86 -8.51 15.39 -1.59
C PRO A 86 -7.07 15.76 -2.00
N ASP A 87 -6.09 15.36 -1.18
CA ASP A 87 -4.67 15.31 -1.53
C ASP A 87 -4.29 13.85 -1.78
N PHE A 88 -4.17 13.50 -3.05
CA PHE A 88 -3.96 12.13 -3.47
C PHE A 88 -2.49 11.73 -3.47
N SER A 89 -2.23 10.55 -2.94
CA SER A 89 -0.92 9.90 -3.02
C SER A 89 -0.70 9.24 -4.38
N LYS A 90 0.48 8.63 -4.55
CA LYS A 90 0.79 7.80 -5.72
C LYS A 90 -0.08 6.53 -5.84
N HIS A 91 -0.83 6.17 -4.82
CA HIS A 91 -1.69 4.99 -4.76
C HIS A 91 -3.19 5.30 -4.91
N VAL A 92 -3.51 6.46 -5.49
CA VAL A 92 -4.90 6.88 -5.77
C VAL A 92 -5.65 5.90 -6.66
N ASP A 93 -4.94 5.13 -7.47
CA ASP A 93 -5.47 4.07 -8.33
C ASP A 93 -6.31 3.06 -7.54
N ARG A 94 -6.00 2.77 -6.28
CA ARG A 94 -6.84 1.91 -5.42
C ARG A 94 -8.27 2.43 -5.29
N LEU A 95 -8.41 3.72 -4.98
CA LEU A 95 -9.71 4.37 -4.85
C LEU A 95 -10.44 4.45 -6.19
N LEU A 96 -9.75 4.89 -7.24
CA LEU A 96 -10.34 5.06 -8.58
C LEU A 96 -10.80 3.73 -9.16
N GLU A 97 -10.02 2.65 -9.02
CA GLU A 97 -10.43 1.31 -9.46
C GLU A 97 -11.61 0.79 -8.62
N GLY A 98 -11.63 1.03 -7.31
CA GLY A 98 -12.78 0.70 -6.46
C GLY A 98 -14.07 1.36 -6.95
N ILE A 99 -14.03 2.67 -7.23
CA ILE A 99 -15.17 3.43 -7.77
C ILE A 99 -15.56 2.92 -9.17
N GLN A 100 -14.58 2.63 -10.03
CA GLN A 100 -14.86 2.10 -11.36
C GLN A 100 -15.53 0.72 -11.31
N LEU A 101 -15.08 -0.17 -10.41
CA LEU A 101 -15.68 -1.49 -10.20
C LEU A 101 -17.12 -1.38 -9.67
N TYR A 102 -17.41 -0.39 -8.82
CA TYR A 102 -18.75 -0.10 -8.34
C TYR A 102 -19.64 0.34 -9.52
N HIS A 103 -19.23 1.28 -10.34
CA HIS A 103 -20.00 1.72 -11.50
C HIS A 103 -20.19 0.63 -12.58
N LYS A 104 -19.26 -0.31 -12.69
CA LYS A 104 -19.41 -1.50 -13.55
C LYS A 104 -20.33 -2.57 -12.95
N GLY A 105 -20.81 -2.39 -11.72
CA GLY A 105 -21.60 -3.39 -10.98
C GLY A 105 -20.83 -4.62 -10.54
N ALA A 106 -19.49 -4.57 -10.58
CA ALA A 106 -18.64 -5.65 -10.13
C ALA A 106 -18.57 -5.75 -8.59
N ILE A 107 -18.76 -4.63 -7.88
CA ILE A 107 -18.97 -4.57 -6.43
C ILE A 107 -20.25 -3.78 -6.13
N LYS A 108 -20.96 -4.13 -5.05
CA LYS A 108 -22.20 -3.45 -4.62
C LYS A 108 -21.94 -2.36 -3.60
N THR A 109 -21.00 -2.58 -2.70
CA THR A 109 -20.68 -1.65 -1.61
C THR A 109 -19.18 -1.46 -1.55
N ILE A 110 -18.74 -0.22 -1.47
CA ILE A 110 -17.34 0.15 -1.24
C ILE A 110 -17.09 0.25 0.24
N ILE A 111 -16.07 -0.43 0.74
CA ILE A 111 -15.53 -0.25 2.09
C ILE A 111 -14.18 0.45 1.95
N LEU A 112 -14.06 1.67 2.47
CA LEU A 112 -12.78 2.35 2.58
C LEU A 112 -12.15 1.97 3.91
N ALA A 113 -11.10 1.17 3.86
CA ALA A 113 -10.30 0.78 5.00
C ALA A 113 -9.07 1.70 5.06
N SER A 114 -9.20 2.81 5.79
CA SER A 114 -8.19 3.87 5.86
C SER A 114 -7.00 3.47 6.72
N ASP A 115 -5.91 4.22 6.60
CA ASP A 115 -4.69 4.10 7.41
C ASP A 115 -4.71 5.01 8.65
N GLY A 116 -5.87 5.47 9.05
CA GLY A 116 -6.06 6.37 10.21
C GLY A 116 -5.74 7.83 9.91
N SER A 117 -5.28 8.17 8.68
CA SER A 117 -5.04 9.56 8.28
C SER A 117 -6.33 10.39 8.19
N ASN A 118 -7.48 9.70 8.13
CA ASN A 118 -8.81 10.29 8.12
C ASN A 118 -9.62 9.84 9.37
N ARG A 119 -9.02 9.86 10.55
CA ARG A 119 -9.74 9.51 11.78
C ARG A 119 -10.97 10.39 11.96
N ILE A 120 -12.10 9.76 12.26
CA ILE A 120 -13.21 10.49 12.87
C ILE A 120 -12.75 10.78 14.29
N PRO A 121 -12.69 12.04 14.74
CA PRO A 121 -12.46 12.35 16.12
C PRO A 121 -13.50 11.65 17.00
N ASP A 122 -13.11 11.26 18.21
CA ASP A 122 -14.06 10.77 19.23
C ASP A 122 -15.01 11.89 19.67
N ASP A 123 -14.67 13.15 19.36
CA ASP A 123 -15.49 14.33 19.56
C ASP A 123 -16.30 14.61 18.29
N PRO A 124 -17.66 14.56 18.35
CA PRO A 124 -18.54 14.88 17.22
C PRO A 124 -18.34 16.31 16.67
N ASP A 125 -17.79 17.22 17.48
CA ASP A 125 -17.54 18.63 17.12
C ASP A 125 -16.10 18.84 16.60
N ASP A 126 -15.21 17.86 16.76
CA ASP A 126 -13.86 17.92 16.19
C ASP A 126 -13.90 17.61 14.68
N GLN A 127 -13.74 18.65 13.88
CA GLN A 127 -13.72 18.57 12.41
C GLN A 127 -12.30 18.31 11.84
N SER A 128 -11.29 18.10 12.69
CA SER A 128 -9.95 17.76 12.26
C SER A 128 -9.88 16.31 11.73
N GLY A 129 -9.31 16.12 10.56
CA GLY A 129 -9.17 14.80 9.94
C GLY A 129 -10.45 14.26 9.27
N ASN A 130 -11.09 15.07 8.50
CA ASN A 130 -12.45 15.00 8.01
C ASN A 130 -12.76 13.84 7.04
N PRO A 131 -13.23 12.65 7.51
CA PRO A 131 -13.77 11.62 6.61
C PRO A 131 -15.02 12.10 5.89
N ILE A 132 -15.69 13.15 6.40
CA ILE A 132 -16.85 13.77 5.77
C ILE A 132 -16.46 14.38 4.42
N GLY A 133 -15.29 15.02 4.31
CA GLY A 133 -14.81 15.58 3.04
C GLY A 133 -14.56 14.50 1.99
N MET A 134 -13.83 13.45 2.34
CA MET A 134 -13.57 12.32 1.46
C MET A 134 -14.86 11.58 1.09
N ARG A 135 -15.74 11.33 2.06
CA ARG A 135 -17.06 10.75 1.82
C ARG A 135 -17.85 11.55 0.80
N LYS A 136 -18.03 12.86 1.04
CA LYS A 136 -18.77 13.75 0.12
C LYS A 136 -18.12 13.80 -1.27
N TYR A 137 -16.80 13.72 -1.34
CA TYR A 137 -16.09 13.67 -2.62
C TYR A 137 -16.46 12.40 -3.41
N ILE A 138 -16.43 11.23 -2.75
CA ILE A 138 -16.77 9.95 -3.38
C ILE A 138 -18.26 9.90 -3.77
N GLU A 139 -19.15 10.44 -2.93
CA GLU A 139 -20.57 10.57 -3.25
C GLU A 139 -20.80 11.45 -4.50
N ARG A 140 -20.04 12.55 -4.66
CA ARG A 140 -20.07 13.38 -5.89
C ARG A 140 -19.56 12.63 -7.13
N LEU A 141 -18.73 11.61 -6.95
CA LEU A 141 -18.31 10.71 -8.02
C LEU A 141 -19.36 9.64 -8.34
N GLY A 142 -20.56 9.71 -7.75
CA GLY A 142 -21.71 8.88 -8.08
C GLY A 142 -21.84 7.58 -7.27
N VAL A 143 -21.11 7.45 -6.16
CA VAL A 143 -21.32 6.34 -5.22
C VAL A 143 -22.46 6.72 -4.26
N ALA A 144 -23.47 5.85 -4.15
CA ALA A 144 -24.60 6.11 -3.25
C ALA A 144 -24.14 6.10 -1.78
N PRO A 145 -24.65 7.02 -0.93
CA PRO A 145 -24.26 7.08 0.48
C PRO A 145 -24.48 5.77 1.25
N THR A 146 -25.50 4.99 0.87
CA THR A 146 -25.83 3.66 1.43
C THR A 146 -24.83 2.58 1.05
N ASP A 147 -24.09 2.79 -0.05
CA ASP A 147 -23.17 1.83 -0.64
C ASP A 147 -21.70 2.17 -0.30
N LEU A 148 -21.50 3.09 0.64
CA LEU A 148 -20.17 3.53 1.09
C LEU A 148 -20.02 3.36 2.60
N ILE A 149 -19.13 2.46 3.00
CA ILE A 149 -18.76 2.20 4.39
C ILE A 149 -17.35 2.76 4.62
N LEU A 150 -17.15 3.47 5.72
CA LEU A 150 -15.84 3.99 6.13
C LEU A 150 -15.37 3.26 7.38
N GLU A 151 -14.16 2.74 7.33
CA GLU A 151 -13.36 2.33 8.48
C GLU A 151 -12.15 3.27 8.53
N ASN A 152 -11.99 4.03 9.59
CA ASN A 152 -11.01 5.09 9.72
C ASN A 152 -10.32 5.15 11.10
N LYS A 153 -10.50 4.10 11.91
CA LYS A 153 -9.84 3.96 13.22
C LYS A 153 -8.49 3.28 13.11
N ALA A 154 -8.35 2.39 12.12
CA ALA A 154 -7.15 1.59 11.92
C ALA A 154 -5.93 2.43 11.56
N THR A 155 -4.78 2.05 12.11
CA THR A 155 -3.46 2.59 11.74
C THR A 155 -2.59 1.54 11.05
N THR A 156 -3.05 0.29 11.07
CA THR A 156 -2.36 -0.85 10.44
C THR A 156 -3.33 -1.72 9.66
N THR A 157 -2.82 -2.47 8.68
CA THR A 157 -3.64 -3.42 7.89
C THR A 157 -4.33 -4.47 8.76
N ARG A 158 -3.70 -4.85 9.88
CA ARG A 158 -4.29 -5.78 10.85
C ARG A 158 -5.49 -5.18 11.57
N GLU A 159 -5.35 -3.95 12.02
CA GLU A 159 -6.46 -3.22 12.65
C GLU A 159 -7.60 -3.00 11.67
N ASN A 160 -7.33 -2.72 10.39
CA ASN A 160 -8.37 -2.66 9.36
C ASN A 160 -9.20 -3.94 9.32
N ALA A 161 -8.55 -5.11 9.28
CA ALA A 161 -9.26 -6.38 9.27
C ALA A 161 -10.07 -6.61 10.56
N GLN A 162 -9.52 -6.25 11.72
CA GLN A 162 -10.19 -6.40 13.03
C GLN A 162 -11.39 -5.47 13.16
N PHE A 163 -11.23 -4.18 12.87
CA PHE A 163 -12.32 -3.20 12.97
C PHE A 163 -13.44 -3.45 11.97
N LEU A 164 -13.10 -3.93 10.77
CA LEU A 164 -14.12 -4.34 9.81
C LEU A 164 -14.90 -5.56 10.29
N LEU A 165 -14.27 -6.51 11.00
CA LEU A 165 -14.98 -7.61 11.64
C LEU A 165 -15.87 -7.13 12.78
N GLU A 166 -15.42 -6.19 13.60
CA GLU A 166 -16.24 -5.58 14.66
C GLU A 166 -17.45 -4.86 14.07
N GLN A 167 -17.28 -4.15 12.95
CA GLN A 167 -18.32 -3.34 12.33
C GLN A 167 -19.34 -4.19 11.54
N LEU A 168 -18.89 -5.21 10.81
CA LEU A 168 -19.71 -5.97 9.85
C LEU A 168 -19.97 -7.41 10.26
N GLY A 169 -19.23 -7.92 11.24
CA GLY A 169 -19.41 -9.24 11.81
C GLY A 169 -19.31 -10.38 10.80
N ASP A 170 -20.14 -11.38 10.97
CA ASP A 170 -20.14 -12.61 10.15
C ASP A 170 -20.57 -12.35 8.68
N SER A 171 -21.23 -11.22 8.39
CA SER A 171 -21.57 -10.87 7.01
C SER A 171 -20.32 -10.74 6.14
N LEU A 172 -19.22 -10.24 6.70
CA LEU A 172 -17.96 -10.07 5.98
C LEU A 172 -17.25 -11.42 5.73
N LYS A 173 -17.37 -12.37 6.68
CA LYS A 173 -16.76 -13.71 6.55
C LYS A 173 -17.46 -14.55 5.51
N SER A 174 -18.79 -14.40 5.37
CA SER A 174 -19.62 -15.25 4.51
C SER A 174 -19.55 -14.89 3.03
N VAL A 175 -19.17 -13.65 2.66
CA VAL A 175 -19.33 -13.15 1.29
C VAL A 175 -18.03 -13.03 0.47
N ARG A 176 -16.87 -13.37 1.04
CA ARG A 176 -15.55 -13.26 0.38
C ARG A 176 -15.38 -11.94 -0.38
N PRO A 177 -15.15 -10.82 0.31
CA PRO A 177 -15.04 -9.50 -0.32
C PRO A 177 -13.86 -9.40 -1.30
N LEU A 178 -13.97 -8.48 -2.28
CA LEU A 178 -12.88 -8.13 -3.18
C LEU A 178 -11.92 -7.19 -2.44
N LEU A 179 -10.65 -7.58 -2.26
CA LEU A 179 -9.63 -6.77 -1.61
C LEU A 179 -8.84 -6.00 -2.67
N ILE A 180 -8.96 -4.68 -2.65
CA ILE A 180 -8.43 -3.76 -3.67
C ILE A 180 -7.24 -3.01 -3.08
N THR A 181 -6.05 -3.28 -3.59
CA THR A 181 -4.82 -2.59 -3.17
C THR A 181 -3.72 -2.75 -4.20
N SER A 182 -2.56 -2.08 -4.00
CA SER A 182 -1.41 -2.21 -4.89
C SER A 182 -0.82 -3.62 -4.88
N ALA A 183 -0.27 -4.05 -6.01
CA ALA A 183 0.30 -5.39 -6.19
C ALA A 183 1.45 -5.67 -5.20
N GLU A 184 2.28 -4.67 -4.88
CA GLU A 184 3.36 -4.81 -3.89
C GLU A 184 2.82 -5.08 -2.48
N HIS A 185 1.67 -4.47 -2.12
CA HIS A 185 1.04 -4.63 -0.80
C HIS A 185 0.18 -5.89 -0.69
N MET A 186 -0.30 -6.45 -1.82
CA MET A 186 -1.32 -7.49 -1.88
C MET A 186 -0.99 -8.75 -1.06
N ARG A 187 0.27 -9.25 -1.14
CA ARG A 187 0.65 -10.47 -0.37
C ARG A 187 0.46 -10.30 1.13
N ARG A 188 0.88 -9.15 1.67
CA ARG A 188 0.74 -8.86 3.10
C ARG A 188 -0.73 -8.63 3.46
N ALA A 189 -1.47 -7.92 2.62
CA ALA A 189 -2.88 -7.64 2.86
C ALA A 189 -3.73 -8.91 2.88
N VAL A 190 -3.62 -9.78 1.86
CA VAL A 190 -4.36 -11.06 1.81
C VAL A 190 -4.05 -11.89 3.04
N MET A 191 -2.78 -12.12 3.36
CA MET A 191 -2.39 -12.88 4.54
C MET A 191 -3.01 -12.31 5.82
N THR A 192 -2.99 -10.99 6.00
CA THR A 192 -3.50 -10.32 7.21
C THR A 192 -5.01 -10.49 7.35
N PHE A 193 -5.76 -10.35 6.24
CA PHE A 193 -7.22 -10.54 6.24
C PHE A 193 -7.61 -12.00 6.47
N GLU A 194 -6.92 -12.95 5.83
CA GLU A 194 -7.16 -14.37 6.03
C GLU A 194 -6.86 -14.83 7.46
N GLN A 195 -5.78 -14.31 8.07
CA GLN A 195 -5.47 -14.56 9.49
C GLN A 195 -6.52 -13.99 10.44
N ALA A 196 -7.17 -12.89 10.08
CA ALA A 196 -8.32 -12.35 10.82
C ALA A 196 -9.62 -13.14 10.58
N GLY A 197 -9.59 -14.17 9.71
CA GLY A 197 -10.76 -14.99 9.38
C GLY A 197 -11.66 -14.38 8.30
N ILE A 198 -11.16 -13.43 7.53
CA ILE A 198 -11.87 -12.83 6.38
C ILE A 198 -11.28 -13.40 5.09
N PRO A 199 -11.93 -14.39 4.44
CA PRO A 199 -11.48 -14.88 3.15
C PRO A 199 -11.70 -13.81 2.08
N VAL A 200 -10.62 -13.33 1.45
CA VAL A 200 -10.70 -12.24 0.45
C VAL A 200 -10.40 -12.76 -0.96
N ALA A 201 -10.93 -12.04 -1.97
CA ALA A 201 -10.53 -12.18 -3.36
C ALA A 201 -9.57 -11.02 -3.70
N PRO A 202 -8.33 -11.28 -4.11
CA PRO A 202 -7.39 -10.19 -4.40
C PRO A 202 -7.72 -9.47 -5.72
N TYR A 203 -7.51 -8.15 -5.75
CA TYR A 203 -7.55 -7.31 -6.94
C TYR A 203 -6.43 -6.28 -6.88
N ALA A 204 -5.40 -6.45 -7.69
CA ALA A 204 -4.24 -5.57 -7.72
C ALA A 204 -4.45 -4.40 -8.68
N THR A 205 -4.27 -3.15 -8.20
CA THR A 205 -4.54 -1.95 -8.99
C THR A 205 -3.37 -1.52 -9.87
N ASP A 206 -2.16 -1.59 -9.35
CA ASP A 206 -0.93 -1.20 -10.04
C ASP A 206 -0.14 -2.45 -10.46
N CYS A 207 -0.54 -3.04 -11.55
CA CYS A 207 0.34 -4.01 -12.18
C CYS A 207 1.52 -3.30 -12.81
N ILE A 208 2.69 -3.81 -12.45
CA ILE A 208 4.01 -3.37 -12.91
C ILE A 208 3.92 -2.60 -14.21
N ILE A 209 4.15 -1.30 -14.10
CA ILE A 209 4.10 -0.34 -15.19
C ILE A 209 4.84 -0.97 -16.37
N LYS A 210 4.16 -1.17 -17.48
CA LYS A 210 4.80 -1.44 -18.77
C LYS A 210 5.74 -0.27 -19.06
N GLU A 211 7.01 -0.42 -18.70
CA GLU A 211 7.98 0.66 -18.81
C GLU A 211 8.07 1.13 -20.27
N LYS A 212 7.71 2.38 -20.49
CA LYS A 212 8.04 3.06 -21.75
C LYS A 212 9.53 2.93 -22.02
N LYS A 213 9.91 2.53 -23.23
CA LYS A 213 11.21 2.04 -23.74
C LYS A 213 12.46 2.91 -23.51
N ARG A 214 12.48 3.91 -22.64
CA ARG A 214 13.64 4.78 -22.44
C ARG A 214 13.83 5.15 -20.99
N LYS A 215 14.34 4.22 -20.19
CA LYS A 215 14.74 4.59 -18.84
C LYS A 215 16.19 4.18 -18.58
N SER A 216 16.91 5.05 -17.89
CA SER A 216 18.27 4.80 -17.44
C SER A 216 18.39 3.45 -16.73
N LEU A 217 19.49 2.74 -16.92
CA LEU A 217 19.81 1.49 -16.23
C LEU A 217 19.88 1.71 -14.70
N PHE A 218 20.40 2.86 -14.26
CA PHE A 218 20.50 3.24 -12.88
C PHE A 218 19.63 4.48 -12.59
N SER A 219 18.98 4.50 -11.42
CA SER A 219 18.10 5.60 -11.03
C SER A 219 17.94 5.69 -9.51
N LEU A 220 18.06 6.90 -8.98
CA LEU A 220 17.79 7.18 -7.56
C LEU A 220 16.32 6.93 -7.18
N THR A 221 15.40 7.13 -8.13
CA THR A 221 13.97 6.82 -7.90
C THR A 221 13.76 5.33 -7.61
N VAL A 222 14.53 4.46 -8.29
CA VAL A 222 14.50 3.01 -8.03
C VAL A 222 14.97 2.70 -6.61
N MET A 223 16.00 3.38 -6.12
CA MET A 223 16.47 3.23 -4.75
C MET A 223 15.38 3.60 -3.71
N ASN A 224 14.59 4.63 -3.99
CA ASN A 224 13.45 4.98 -3.13
C ASN A 224 12.34 3.93 -3.18
N ASN A 225 12.07 3.36 -4.36
CA ASN A 225 11.07 2.29 -4.51
C ASN A 225 11.46 1.02 -3.72
N TRP A 226 12.76 0.72 -3.60
CA TRP A 226 13.22 -0.36 -2.74
C TRP A 226 12.79 -0.20 -1.27
N SER A 227 12.72 1.03 -0.77
CA SER A 227 12.26 1.27 0.61
C SER A 227 10.83 0.77 0.82
N SER A 228 9.96 0.99 -0.15
CA SER A 228 8.56 0.50 -0.15
C SER A 228 8.51 -1.03 -0.22
N LEU A 229 9.23 -1.62 -1.17
CA LEU A 229 9.27 -3.08 -1.35
C LEU A 229 9.85 -3.80 -0.14
N LEU A 230 10.95 -3.28 0.44
CA LEU A 230 11.55 -3.84 1.65
C LEU A 230 10.61 -3.72 2.85
N HIS A 231 9.84 -2.63 2.95
CA HIS A 231 8.80 -2.48 3.97
C HIS A 231 7.75 -3.59 3.87
N GLU A 232 7.27 -3.88 2.66
CA GLU A 232 6.29 -4.95 2.43
C GLU A 232 6.86 -6.35 2.72
N LEU A 233 8.11 -6.62 2.28
CA LEU A 233 8.80 -7.88 2.56
C LEU A 233 8.99 -8.12 4.06
N LEU A 234 9.48 -7.11 4.78
CA LEU A 234 9.71 -7.20 6.23
C LEU A 234 8.39 -7.27 6.99
N GLY A 235 7.38 -6.49 6.60
CA GLY A 235 6.04 -6.53 7.19
C GLY A 235 5.38 -7.90 7.00
N TYR A 236 5.48 -8.47 5.81
CA TYR A 236 4.98 -9.82 5.54
C TYR A 236 5.68 -10.88 6.41
N LEU A 237 7.01 -10.82 6.49
CA LEU A 237 7.79 -11.75 7.30
C LEU A 237 7.45 -11.61 8.79
N TYR A 238 7.33 -10.37 9.28
CA TYR A 238 6.95 -10.09 10.66
C TYR A 238 5.58 -10.72 10.99
N TYR A 239 4.54 -10.44 10.20
CA TYR A 239 3.21 -11.01 10.44
C TYR A 239 3.18 -12.53 10.32
N ARG A 240 3.96 -13.12 9.41
CA ARG A 240 4.05 -14.57 9.27
C ARG A 240 4.70 -15.26 10.47
N LEU A 241 5.62 -14.57 11.18
CA LEU A 241 6.35 -15.15 12.31
C LEU A 241 5.69 -14.86 13.66
N THR A 242 4.84 -13.83 13.75
CA THR A 242 4.25 -13.37 15.03
C THR A 242 2.79 -13.78 15.21
N ILE A 243 2.21 -14.41 14.21
CA ILE A 243 0.83 -14.88 14.19
C ILE A 243 0.79 -16.33 13.74
#